data_cb9d689bf294dfd7a016a83476479386
#
_entry.id   cb9d689bf294dfd7a016a83476479386
#
_cell.length_a   1.000
_cell.length_b   1.000
_cell.length_c   1.000
_cell.angle_alpha   90.00
_cell.angle_beta   90.00
_cell.angle_gamma   90.00
#
_symmetry.space_group_name_H-M   'P 1'
#
loop_
_entity.id
_entity.type
_entity.pdbx_description
1 polymer ?
#
loop_
_entity_poly.entity_id
_entity_poly.type
_entity_poly.pdbx_seq_one_letter_code
_entity_poly.pdbx_strand_id
1 'polypeptide(L)'
;SYLSERGQQIKVFSQVCRKARELKFMVPTMRPDKNAESEYQGATVLDAQTGAYYTPITALDFASLYPSIMRAHNLCFSTLVMQDKYKNLPGVKYETFGPHTFAQEVPSLLPVILNELAAFRKKAKKDMAKAAKTPMEAVYNGKQLAYKISMNSVYGFTGASKGMLPMLAIASTVTWRGREMIEETKNYVEKNFPGAKVRYGDTDSVMVEFDVGGRKGQEAIDYSWQLGEQASEQCSKLFKAPNDLELEKVYCPYFLYSKKRYAAKMYEGASDEDGKPILKEDGTRLVVFKKIDVKGLQVVRRDTCMYVRKALKQLLSLVLDSNDPRPAIEYARQCGRQLLTGKVDLTELTMSKQLGADYKTRQPHVEVRDKIRKRAPGSEPQNGDRVPFLITKGHGLLCDKAEDPAYVQENKVPVDFLYYFEHQLQKPVCDLLEPLVGQRTFETIFRSVDFLTTRSIASYFKGA
;
A
#
# COMPACT_ATOMS: atom_id res chain seq x y z
N SER A 1 -11.38 -18.24 -21.26
CA SER A 1 -12.29 -17.42 -22.06
C SER A 1 -11.65 -16.06 -22.36
N TYR A 2 -12.08 -15.39 -23.42
CA TYR A 2 -11.59 -14.05 -23.80
C TYR A 2 -11.65 -13.04 -22.64
N LEU A 3 -12.70 -13.10 -21.81
CA LEU A 3 -12.86 -12.25 -20.62
C LEU A 3 -11.93 -12.61 -19.46
N SER A 4 -11.43 -13.82 -19.37
CA SER A 4 -10.47 -14.24 -18.32
C SER A 4 -9.03 -13.92 -18.69
N GLU A 5 -8.72 -13.86 -19.99
CA GLU A 5 -7.38 -13.59 -20.51
C GLU A 5 -7.07 -12.09 -20.69
N ARG A 6 -8.10 -11.29 -20.85
CA ARG A 6 -8.00 -9.82 -20.99
C ARG A 6 -8.24 -9.14 -19.65
N GLY A 7 -7.51 -8.06 -19.40
CA GLY A 7 -7.58 -7.32 -18.13
C GLY A 7 -8.94 -6.67 -17.83
N GLN A 8 -9.04 -5.97 -16.72
CA GLN A 8 -10.28 -5.35 -16.20
C GLN A 8 -10.95 -4.38 -17.20
N GLN A 9 -10.19 -3.77 -18.10
CA GLN A 9 -10.69 -2.83 -19.11
C GLN A 9 -11.81 -3.43 -19.97
N ILE A 10 -11.64 -4.67 -20.44
CA ILE A 10 -12.64 -5.31 -21.29
C ILE A 10 -13.91 -5.72 -20.52
N LYS A 11 -13.74 -6.03 -19.23
CA LYS A 11 -14.89 -6.33 -18.36
C LYS A 11 -15.75 -5.11 -18.13
N VAL A 12 -15.12 -3.96 -17.84
CA VAL A 12 -15.83 -2.68 -17.70
C VAL A 12 -16.49 -2.27 -19.00
N PHE A 13 -15.79 -2.38 -20.14
CA PHE A 13 -16.35 -2.08 -21.46
C PHE A 13 -17.57 -2.94 -21.77
N SER A 14 -17.53 -4.24 -21.48
CA SER A 14 -18.68 -5.14 -21.64
C SER A 14 -19.88 -4.70 -20.80
N GLN A 15 -19.65 -4.30 -19.55
CA GLN A 15 -20.71 -3.77 -18.67
C GLN A 15 -21.29 -2.46 -19.22
N VAL A 16 -20.46 -1.55 -19.71
CA VAL A 16 -20.87 -0.28 -20.31
C VAL A 16 -21.73 -0.55 -21.56
N CYS A 17 -21.31 -1.43 -22.44
CA CYS A 17 -22.08 -1.78 -23.65
C CYS A 17 -23.44 -2.40 -23.31
N ARG A 18 -23.48 -3.31 -22.34
CA ARG A 18 -24.74 -3.91 -21.88
C ARG A 18 -25.70 -2.88 -21.34
N LYS A 19 -25.21 -1.99 -20.46
CA LYS A 19 -26.02 -0.94 -19.85
C LYS A 19 -26.44 0.11 -20.87
N ALA A 20 -25.58 0.48 -21.81
CA ALA A 20 -25.93 1.36 -22.91
C ALA A 20 -27.06 0.81 -23.76
N ARG A 21 -27.06 -0.49 -24.05
CA ARG A 21 -28.16 -1.17 -24.78
C ARG A 21 -29.48 -1.10 -23.98
N GLU A 22 -29.43 -1.39 -22.67
CA GLU A 22 -30.61 -1.33 -21.81
C GLU A 22 -31.21 0.08 -21.74
N LEU A 23 -30.37 1.10 -21.64
CA LEU A 23 -30.76 2.51 -21.52
C LEU A 23 -30.90 3.21 -22.88
N LYS A 24 -30.69 2.50 -23.99
CA LYS A 24 -30.77 3.03 -25.36
C LYS A 24 -29.76 4.17 -25.65
N PHE A 25 -28.57 4.10 -25.05
CA PHE A 25 -27.45 4.97 -25.41
C PHE A 25 -26.63 4.37 -26.55
N MET A 26 -26.07 5.22 -27.38
CA MET A 26 -25.10 4.81 -28.42
C MET A 26 -23.68 4.91 -27.88
N VAL A 27 -22.88 3.86 -28.06
CA VAL A 27 -21.46 3.84 -27.72
C VAL A 27 -20.64 4.17 -28.95
N PRO A 28 -19.91 5.31 -28.97
CA PRO A 28 -19.09 5.69 -30.12
C PRO A 28 -17.84 4.82 -30.23
N THR A 29 -17.30 4.66 -31.42
CA THR A 29 -15.95 4.15 -31.62
C THR A 29 -14.98 5.32 -31.48
N MET A 30 -14.17 5.30 -30.42
CA MET A 30 -13.14 6.30 -30.19
C MET A 30 -11.79 5.81 -30.71
N ARG A 31 -11.10 6.65 -31.47
CA ARG A 31 -9.72 6.39 -31.85
C ARG A 31 -8.81 6.95 -30.76
N PRO A 32 -7.82 6.19 -30.27
CA PRO A 32 -6.85 6.73 -29.32
C PRO A 32 -6.14 7.92 -29.95
N ASP A 33 -6.11 9.05 -29.26
CA ASP A 33 -5.31 10.20 -29.68
C ASP A 33 -3.84 9.86 -29.48
N LYS A 34 -3.08 9.76 -30.56
CA LYS A 34 -1.65 9.41 -30.52
C LYS A 34 -0.80 10.53 -29.88
N ASN A 35 -1.33 11.75 -29.79
CA ASN A 35 -0.65 12.92 -29.29
C ASN A 35 -1.17 13.41 -27.93
N ALA A 36 -2.12 12.72 -27.33
CA ALA A 36 -2.59 13.06 -26.00
C ALA A 36 -1.53 12.67 -24.97
N GLU A 37 -0.57 13.54 -24.76
CA GLU A 37 0.18 13.60 -23.49
C GLU A 37 -0.81 14.09 -22.44
N SER A 38 -1.34 13.14 -21.71
CA SER A 38 -2.35 13.43 -20.69
C SER A 38 -1.65 13.88 -19.41
N GLU A 39 -1.41 15.16 -19.33
CA GLU A 39 -1.11 15.84 -18.07
C GLU A 39 -2.38 16.01 -17.23
N TYR A 40 -3.00 14.91 -16.76
CA TYR A 40 -3.92 15.08 -15.65
C TYR A 40 -3.23 14.70 -14.34
N GLN A 41 -3.41 15.52 -13.36
CA GLN A 41 -2.83 15.31 -12.05
C GLN A 41 -3.58 14.18 -11.33
N GLY A 42 -2.87 13.12 -10.99
CA GLY A 42 -3.42 11.99 -10.23
C GLY A 42 -3.79 12.36 -8.78
N ALA A 43 -4.02 11.34 -7.96
CA ALA A 43 -4.29 11.52 -6.54
C ALA A 43 -3.19 12.33 -5.85
N THR A 44 -3.58 13.22 -4.94
CA THR A 44 -2.62 13.91 -4.06
C THR A 44 -2.35 13.04 -2.86
N VAL A 45 -1.07 12.90 -2.54
CA VAL A 45 -0.60 12.38 -1.26
C VAL A 45 -0.20 13.60 -0.43
N LEU A 46 -0.84 13.80 0.72
CA LEU A 46 -0.45 14.88 1.65
C LEU A 46 1.00 14.69 2.08
N ASP A 47 1.69 15.78 2.39
CA ASP A 47 3.06 15.70 2.86
C ASP A 47 3.16 14.88 4.15
N ALA A 48 4.12 13.97 4.15
CA ALA A 48 4.38 13.13 5.29
C ALA A 48 5.22 13.89 6.32
N GLN A 49 4.67 14.12 7.50
CA GLN A 49 5.44 14.59 8.64
C GLN A 49 6.16 13.40 9.26
N THR A 50 7.33 13.08 8.73
CA THR A 50 8.11 11.91 9.12
C THR A 50 8.53 11.94 10.58
N GLY A 51 8.59 10.78 11.21
CA GLY A 51 8.98 10.65 12.62
C GLY A 51 8.41 9.42 13.30
N ALA A 52 8.75 9.30 14.58
CA ALA A 52 8.21 8.28 15.48
C ALA A 52 7.12 8.89 16.35
N TYR A 53 5.90 8.39 16.23
CA TYR A 53 4.74 8.86 16.98
C TYR A 53 4.35 7.82 18.02
N TYR A 54 4.45 8.21 19.29
CA TYR A 54 4.02 7.40 20.44
C TYR A 54 2.65 7.80 20.96
N THR A 55 2.14 8.95 20.55
CA THR A 55 0.73 9.32 20.65
C THR A 55 -0.05 8.61 19.54
N PRO A 56 -1.25 8.08 19.79
CA PRO A 56 -1.99 7.37 18.78
C PRO A 56 -2.26 8.17 17.51
N ILE A 57 -2.17 7.52 16.37
CA ILE A 57 -2.53 8.05 15.06
C ILE A 57 -3.80 7.36 14.58
N THR A 58 -4.85 8.14 14.39
CA THR A 58 -6.15 7.65 13.95
C THR A 58 -6.26 7.71 12.44
N ALA A 59 -6.57 6.59 11.81
CA ALA A 59 -6.77 6.49 10.37
C ALA A 59 -8.26 6.64 10.02
N LEU A 60 -8.56 7.67 9.25
CA LEU A 60 -9.89 7.95 8.69
C LEU A 60 -9.82 7.72 7.19
N ASP A 61 -10.63 6.80 6.67
CA ASP A 61 -10.61 6.39 5.28
C ASP A 61 -11.97 6.60 4.61
N PHE A 62 -11.97 7.14 3.40
CA PHE A 62 -13.17 7.22 2.58
C PHE A 62 -13.56 5.84 2.03
N ALA A 63 -14.81 5.46 2.21
CA ALA A 63 -15.35 4.23 1.66
C ALA A 63 -15.46 4.32 0.13
N SER A 64 -14.65 3.53 -0.60
CA SER A 64 -14.67 3.50 -2.07
C SER A 64 -14.67 4.90 -2.68
N LEU A 65 -13.67 5.72 -2.40
CA LEU A 65 -13.64 7.17 -2.69
C LEU A 65 -14.03 7.50 -4.13
N TYR A 66 -13.33 6.98 -5.12
CA TYR A 66 -13.57 7.35 -6.52
C TYR A 66 -14.92 6.87 -7.05
N PRO A 67 -15.34 5.63 -6.82
CA PRO A 67 -16.71 5.22 -7.14
C PRO A 67 -17.78 6.08 -6.46
N SER A 68 -17.57 6.44 -5.22
CA SER A 68 -18.53 7.28 -4.46
C SER A 68 -18.62 8.70 -4.99
N ILE A 69 -17.50 9.29 -5.41
CA ILE A 69 -17.47 10.60 -6.09
C ILE A 69 -18.25 10.55 -7.41
N MET A 70 -18.03 9.52 -8.22
CA MET A 70 -18.72 9.36 -9.50
C MET A 70 -20.25 9.21 -9.29
N ARG A 71 -20.66 8.46 -8.28
CA ARG A 71 -22.08 8.27 -7.92
C ARG A 71 -22.69 9.55 -7.38
N ALA A 72 -22.01 10.23 -6.46
CA ALA A 72 -22.51 11.44 -5.80
C ALA A 72 -22.74 12.59 -6.77
N HIS A 73 -21.83 12.77 -7.72
CA HIS A 73 -21.82 13.92 -8.64
C HIS A 73 -22.22 13.57 -10.08
N ASN A 74 -22.76 12.38 -10.28
CA ASN A 74 -23.25 11.90 -11.58
C ASN A 74 -22.23 12.05 -12.71
N LEU A 75 -20.97 11.66 -12.45
CA LEU A 75 -19.88 11.79 -13.41
C LEU A 75 -19.90 10.67 -14.44
N CYS A 76 -20.23 11.00 -15.68
CA CYS A 76 -20.40 10.04 -16.75
C CYS A 76 -20.14 10.66 -18.12
N PHE A 77 -19.94 9.82 -19.13
CA PHE A 77 -19.91 10.23 -20.55
C PHE A 77 -21.19 10.96 -20.97
N SER A 78 -22.35 10.51 -20.49
CA SER A 78 -23.67 11.04 -20.85
C SER A 78 -24.06 12.33 -20.11
N THR A 79 -23.32 12.71 -19.08
CA THR A 79 -23.62 13.89 -18.24
C THR A 79 -22.62 15.03 -18.41
N LEU A 80 -21.45 14.74 -18.99
CA LEU A 80 -20.43 15.75 -19.27
C LEU A 80 -20.94 16.75 -20.33
N VAL A 81 -20.92 18.03 -20.00
CA VAL A 81 -21.28 19.10 -20.92
C VAL A 81 -20.08 19.42 -21.81
N MET A 82 -20.16 19.03 -23.07
CA MET A 82 -19.09 19.22 -24.06
C MET A 82 -19.27 20.45 -24.96
N GLN A 83 -20.49 20.96 -25.05
CA GLN A 83 -20.84 22.11 -25.92
C GLN A 83 -21.64 23.15 -25.15
N ASP A 84 -21.37 24.43 -25.39
CA ASP A 84 -21.99 25.53 -24.66
C ASP A 84 -23.52 25.55 -24.77
N LYS A 85 -24.07 25.10 -25.89
CA LYS A 85 -25.53 25.02 -26.09
C LYS A 85 -26.26 24.12 -25.07
N TYR A 86 -25.54 23.23 -24.35
CA TYR A 86 -26.11 22.34 -23.38
C TYR A 86 -25.88 22.77 -21.92
N LYS A 87 -25.22 23.92 -21.71
CA LYS A 87 -24.87 24.39 -20.36
C LYS A 87 -26.07 24.84 -19.50
N ASN A 88 -27.19 25.22 -20.13
CA ASN A 88 -28.34 25.81 -19.45
C ASN A 88 -29.66 25.24 -20.00
N LEU A 89 -29.80 23.96 -20.10
CA LEU A 89 -31.06 23.34 -20.51
C LEU A 89 -32.14 23.51 -19.44
N PRO A 90 -33.38 23.84 -19.84
CA PRO A 90 -34.46 23.99 -18.90
C PRO A 90 -34.71 22.73 -18.07
N GLY A 91 -34.86 22.89 -16.76
CA GLY A 91 -35.16 21.80 -15.84
C GLY A 91 -33.98 20.88 -15.52
N VAL A 92 -32.79 21.17 -16.01
CA VAL A 92 -31.56 20.41 -15.73
C VAL A 92 -30.70 21.14 -14.71
N LYS A 93 -30.26 20.43 -13.67
CA LYS A 93 -29.28 20.91 -12.69
C LYS A 93 -27.87 20.57 -13.14
N TYR A 94 -26.91 21.40 -12.78
CA TYR A 94 -25.51 21.23 -13.14
C TYR A 94 -24.59 21.41 -11.92
N GLU A 95 -23.49 20.68 -11.91
CA GLU A 95 -22.34 20.94 -11.02
C GLU A 95 -21.08 21.15 -11.88
N THR A 96 -20.26 22.11 -11.48
CA THR A 96 -19.02 22.46 -12.18
C THR A 96 -17.81 22.15 -11.27
N PHE A 97 -16.83 21.47 -11.83
CA PHE A 97 -15.58 21.08 -11.17
C PHE A 97 -14.41 21.58 -12.03
N GLY A 98 -13.82 22.71 -11.63
CA GLY A 98 -12.80 23.35 -12.46
C GLY A 98 -13.33 23.65 -13.86
N PRO A 99 -12.71 23.13 -14.93
CA PRO A 99 -13.15 23.40 -16.30
C PRO A 99 -14.33 22.52 -16.78
N HIS A 100 -14.77 21.55 -15.97
CA HIS A 100 -15.73 20.54 -16.40
C HIS A 100 -17.07 20.70 -15.67
N THR A 101 -18.15 20.61 -16.44
CA THR A 101 -19.53 20.70 -15.95
C THR A 101 -20.27 19.40 -16.27
N PHE A 102 -21.02 18.90 -15.29
CA PHE A 102 -21.81 17.67 -15.39
C PHE A 102 -23.28 17.92 -15.03
N ALA A 103 -24.17 17.37 -15.85
CA ALA A 103 -25.60 17.40 -15.57
C ALA A 103 -25.92 16.49 -14.36
N GLN A 104 -26.77 16.98 -13.47
CA GLN A 104 -27.16 16.26 -12.25
C GLN A 104 -28.58 15.72 -12.38
N GLU A 105 -28.85 14.63 -11.62
CA GLU A 105 -30.20 14.05 -11.53
C GLU A 105 -30.80 13.60 -12.90
N VAL A 106 -29.94 13.32 -13.87
CA VAL A 106 -30.31 12.79 -15.18
C VAL A 106 -29.77 11.37 -15.36
N PRO A 107 -30.39 10.55 -16.23
CA PRO A 107 -29.89 9.18 -16.49
C PRO A 107 -28.44 9.17 -16.94
N SER A 108 -27.68 8.20 -16.43
CA SER A 108 -26.25 8.05 -16.69
C SER A 108 -25.83 6.59 -16.73
N LEU A 109 -24.72 6.28 -17.44
CA LEU A 109 -24.23 4.90 -17.56
C LEU A 109 -23.37 4.51 -16.36
N LEU A 110 -22.28 5.22 -16.10
CA LEU A 110 -21.28 4.82 -15.09
C LEU A 110 -21.84 4.84 -13.67
N PRO A 111 -22.54 5.90 -13.22
CA PRO A 111 -23.15 5.90 -11.90
C PRO A 111 -24.21 4.80 -11.71
N VAL A 112 -25.00 4.47 -12.73
CA VAL A 112 -25.98 3.36 -12.66
C VAL A 112 -25.28 2.02 -12.50
N ILE A 113 -24.22 1.74 -13.26
CA ILE A 113 -23.39 0.55 -13.11
C ILE A 113 -22.80 0.47 -11.69
N LEU A 114 -22.22 1.56 -11.20
CA LEU A 114 -21.65 1.63 -9.85
C LEU A 114 -22.68 1.41 -8.76
N ASN A 115 -23.91 1.96 -8.90
CA ASN A 115 -25.00 1.76 -7.95
C ASN A 115 -25.42 0.29 -7.90
N GLU A 116 -25.54 -0.38 -9.04
CA GLU A 116 -25.86 -1.81 -9.11
C GLU A 116 -24.75 -2.66 -8.46
N LEU A 117 -23.48 -2.40 -8.78
CA LEU A 117 -22.33 -3.12 -8.20
C LEU A 117 -22.25 -2.91 -6.68
N ALA A 118 -22.54 -1.70 -6.20
CA ALA A 118 -22.58 -1.39 -4.76
C ALA A 118 -23.70 -2.17 -4.06
N ALA A 119 -24.87 -2.26 -4.67
CA ALA A 119 -26.01 -3.04 -4.13
C ALA A 119 -25.68 -4.54 -4.09
N PHE A 120 -25.10 -5.10 -5.13
CA PHE A 120 -24.66 -6.50 -5.19
C PHE A 120 -23.60 -6.80 -4.13
N ARG A 121 -22.63 -5.89 -3.96
CA ARG A 121 -21.60 -6.03 -2.92
C ARG A 121 -22.19 -6.03 -1.52
N LYS A 122 -23.12 -5.11 -1.25
CA LYS A 122 -23.82 -5.03 0.04
C LYS A 122 -24.58 -6.33 0.35
N LYS A 123 -25.26 -6.90 -0.66
CA LYS A 123 -25.94 -8.18 -0.52
C LYS A 123 -24.95 -9.31 -0.26
N ALA A 124 -23.83 -9.38 -1.02
CA ALA A 124 -22.81 -10.42 -0.83
C ALA A 124 -22.20 -10.36 0.58
N LYS A 125 -21.96 -9.16 1.12
CA LYS A 125 -21.48 -8.99 2.50
C LYS A 125 -22.49 -9.47 3.54
N LYS A 126 -23.79 -9.22 3.33
CA LYS A 126 -24.85 -9.75 4.21
C LYS A 126 -24.94 -11.27 4.16
N ASP A 127 -24.86 -11.85 2.96
CA ASP A 127 -24.86 -13.30 2.78
C ASP A 127 -23.61 -13.95 3.39
N MET A 128 -22.44 -13.31 3.27
CA MET A 128 -21.20 -13.73 3.91
C MET A 128 -21.34 -13.77 5.45
N ALA A 129 -21.92 -12.75 6.05
CA ALA A 129 -22.14 -12.70 7.49
C ALA A 129 -23.08 -13.83 7.96
N LYS A 130 -24.15 -14.11 7.21
CA LYS A 130 -25.08 -15.23 7.51
C LYS A 130 -24.43 -16.60 7.34
N ALA A 131 -23.43 -16.73 6.46
CA ALA A 131 -22.72 -17.97 6.18
C ALA A 131 -21.42 -18.10 6.98
N ALA A 132 -21.21 -17.27 8.01
CA ALA A 132 -20.01 -17.30 8.86
C ALA A 132 -19.72 -18.72 9.37
N LYS A 133 -18.43 -19.11 9.34
CA LYS A 133 -17.94 -20.44 9.72
C LYS A 133 -18.45 -21.60 8.83
N THR A 134 -19.02 -21.32 7.68
CA THR A 134 -19.39 -22.31 6.67
C THR A 134 -18.50 -22.19 5.43
N PRO A 135 -18.38 -23.23 4.57
CA PRO A 135 -17.63 -23.11 3.31
C PRO A 135 -18.16 -22.01 2.38
N MET A 136 -19.41 -21.65 2.49
CA MET A 136 -20.05 -20.59 1.68
C MET A 136 -19.54 -19.19 2.03
N GLU A 137 -19.01 -18.98 3.22
CA GLU A 137 -18.40 -17.71 3.62
C GLU A 137 -17.30 -17.28 2.65
N ALA A 138 -16.41 -18.21 2.27
CA ALA A 138 -15.34 -17.96 1.31
C ALA A 138 -15.88 -17.59 -0.09
N VAL A 139 -16.97 -18.22 -0.51
CA VAL A 139 -17.63 -17.92 -1.79
C VAL A 139 -18.21 -16.51 -1.80
N TYR A 140 -18.92 -16.12 -0.75
CA TYR A 140 -19.48 -14.77 -0.64
C TYR A 140 -18.40 -13.70 -0.48
N ASN A 141 -17.31 -14.03 0.22
CA ASN A 141 -16.14 -13.14 0.28
C ASN A 141 -15.52 -12.93 -1.11
N GLY A 142 -15.36 -14.00 -1.90
CA GLY A 142 -14.93 -13.90 -3.28
C GLY A 142 -15.83 -13.01 -4.13
N LYS A 143 -17.16 -13.14 -3.99
CA LYS A 143 -18.14 -12.30 -4.69
C LYS A 143 -18.01 -10.83 -4.32
N GLN A 144 -17.98 -10.49 -3.02
CA GLN A 144 -17.90 -9.09 -2.59
C GLN A 144 -16.58 -8.43 -3.04
N LEU A 145 -15.47 -9.18 -3.03
CA LEU A 145 -14.18 -8.73 -3.55
C LEU A 145 -14.22 -8.48 -5.06
N ALA A 146 -14.85 -9.37 -5.82
CA ALA A 146 -15.02 -9.19 -7.26
C ALA A 146 -15.80 -7.91 -7.59
N TYR A 147 -16.89 -7.64 -6.87
CA TYR A 147 -17.64 -6.39 -7.03
C TYR A 147 -16.81 -5.15 -6.64
N LYS A 148 -16.02 -5.23 -5.58
CA LYS A 148 -15.10 -4.15 -5.18
C LYS A 148 -14.08 -3.84 -6.29
N ILE A 149 -13.47 -4.87 -6.87
CA ILE A 149 -12.50 -4.73 -7.97
C ILE A 149 -13.18 -4.12 -9.20
N SER A 150 -14.38 -4.59 -9.56
CA SER A 150 -15.15 -4.05 -10.67
C SER A 150 -15.48 -2.56 -10.51
N MET A 151 -15.93 -2.15 -9.32
CA MET A 151 -16.21 -0.74 -9.01
C MET A 151 -14.96 0.13 -9.15
N ASN A 152 -13.84 -0.30 -8.58
CA ASN A 152 -12.59 0.45 -8.63
C ASN A 152 -12.02 0.53 -10.06
N SER A 153 -12.34 -0.44 -10.91
CA SER A 153 -11.89 -0.48 -12.31
C SER A 153 -12.62 0.52 -13.21
N VAL A 154 -13.81 0.98 -12.83
CA VAL A 154 -14.61 1.93 -13.62
C VAL A 154 -13.88 3.27 -13.78
N TYR A 155 -13.32 3.81 -12.70
CA TYR A 155 -12.49 5.01 -12.75
C TYR A 155 -11.27 4.80 -13.67
N GLY A 156 -10.52 3.72 -13.46
CA GLY A 156 -9.35 3.39 -14.28
C GLY A 156 -9.67 3.22 -15.76
N PHE A 157 -10.87 2.76 -16.08
CA PHE A 157 -11.35 2.64 -17.44
C PHE A 157 -11.46 4.00 -18.15
N THR A 158 -11.94 5.03 -17.47
CA THR A 158 -12.05 6.39 -18.02
C THR A 158 -10.70 7.09 -18.13
N GLY A 159 -9.74 6.77 -17.24
CA GLY A 159 -8.41 7.37 -17.20
C GLY A 159 -7.37 6.72 -18.12
N ALA A 160 -7.69 5.60 -18.75
CA ALA A 160 -6.77 4.91 -19.64
C ALA A 160 -6.76 5.55 -21.02
N SER A 161 -5.78 6.40 -21.31
CA SER A 161 -5.67 7.14 -22.59
C SER A 161 -5.63 6.25 -23.83
N LYS A 162 -5.12 5.03 -23.70
CA LYS A 162 -5.11 3.99 -24.74
C LYS A 162 -6.23 2.95 -24.57
N GLY A 163 -7.21 3.24 -23.72
CA GLY A 163 -8.36 2.38 -23.47
C GLY A 163 -9.40 2.41 -24.58
N MET A 164 -10.51 1.72 -24.35
CA MET A 164 -11.59 1.57 -25.34
C MET A 164 -12.51 2.80 -25.41
N LEU A 165 -12.72 3.49 -24.26
CA LEU A 165 -13.50 4.72 -24.14
C LEU A 165 -12.81 5.70 -23.18
N PRO A 166 -11.66 6.25 -23.53
CA PRO A 166 -10.97 7.19 -22.66
C PRO A 166 -11.76 8.51 -22.54
N MET A 167 -11.87 9.02 -21.32
CA MET A 167 -12.46 10.32 -21.04
C MET A 167 -11.71 10.98 -19.87
N LEU A 168 -10.62 11.65 -20.17
CA LEU A 168 -9.76 12.29 -19.18
C LEU A 168 -10.49 13.35 -18.34
N ALA A 169 -11.49 14.00 -18.91
CA ALA A 169 -12.34 14.95 -18.20
C ALA A 169 -13.05 14.31 -16.99
N ILE A 170 -13.50 13.08 -17.11
CA ILE A 170 -14.09 12.33 -15.99
C ILE A 170 -13.02 11.97 -14.99
N ALA A 171 -11.94 11.35 -15.42
CA ALA A 171 -10.85 10.88 -14.55
C ALA A 171 -10.20 12.04 -13.78
N SER A 172 -9.93 13.16 -14.44
CA SER A 172 -9.36 14.36 -13.81
C SER A 172 -10.32 15.01 -12.81
N THR A 173 -11.62 15.00 -13.09
CA THR A 173 -12.64 15.51 -12.16
C THR A 173 -12.73 14.65 -10.91
N VAL A 174 -12.70 13.33 -11.05
CA VAL A 174 -12.72 12.39 -9.91
C VAL A 174 -11.53 12.61 -8.99
N THR A 175 -10.32 12.67 -9.54
CA THR A 175 -9.10 12.89 -8.74
C THR A 175 -9.06 14.28 -8.13
N TRP A 176 -9.48 15.31 -8.86
CA TRP A 176 -9.57 16.68 -8.37
C TRP A 176 -10.52 16.78 -7.17
N ARG A 177 -11.72 16.20 -7.29
CA ARG A 177 -12.68 16.19 -6.17
C ARG A 177 -12.18 15.40 -4.99
N GLY A 178 -11.51 14.27 -5.22
CA GLY A 178 -10.87 13.47 -4.17
C GLY A 178 -9.82 14.27 -3.39
N ARG A 179 -9.00 15.04 -4.09
CA ARG A 179 -8.01 15.94 -3.43
C ARG A 179 -8.69 17.00 -2.58
N GLU A 180 -9.74 17.66 -3.10
CA GLU A 180 -10.50 18.62 -2.32
C GLU A 180 -11.10 18.02 -1.06
N MET A 181 -11.66 16.81 -1.15
CA MET A 181 -12.27 16.14 -0.01
C MET A 181 -11.24 15.81 1.08
N ILE A 182 -10.05 15.36 0.70
CA ILE A 182 -8.94 15.14 1.64
C ILE A 182 -8.51 16.47 2.31
N GLU A 183 -8.38 17.52 1.55
CA GLU A 183 -8.01 18.87 2.05
C GLU A 183 -9.09 19.43 3.00
N GLU A 184 -10.35 19.36 2.62
CA GLU A 184 -11.49 19.78 3.44
C GLU A 184 -11.56 18.98 4.76
N THR A 185 -11.31 17.67 4.71
CA THR A 185 -11.27 16.81 5.90
C THR A 185 -10.14 17.23 6.83
N LYS A 186 -8.94 17.45 6.29
CA LYS A 186 -7.79 17.94 7.07
C LYS A 186 -8.14 19.25 7.77
N ASN A 187 -8.61 20.23 7.02
CA ASN A 187 -8.92 21.55 7.53
C ASN A 187 -10.03 21.51 8.60
N TYR A 188 -11.07 20.72 8.39
CA TYR A 188 -12.14 20.55 9.35
C TYR A 188 -11.65 19.95 10.67
N VAL A 189 -10.90 18.86 10.60
CA VAL A 189 -10.37 18.17 11.79
C VAL A 189 -9.43 19.08 12.57
N GLU A 190 -8.50 19.74 11.90
CA GLU A 190 -7.54 20.63 12.57
C GLU A 190 -8.22 21.87 13.20
N LYS A 191 -9.32 22.32 12.60
CA LYS A 191 -10.08 23.46 13.12
C LYS A 191 -11.02 23.10 14.30
N ASN A 192 -11.70 21.95 14.22
CA ASN A 192 -12.77 21.60 15.13
C ASN A 192 -12.37 20.65 16.26
N PHE A 193 -11.17 20.07 16.18
CA PHE A 193 -10.60 19.21 17.22
C PHE A 193 -9.33 19.88 17.76
N PRO A 194 -9.40 20.59 18.91
CA PRO A 194 -8.26 21.34 19.44
C PRO A 194 -7.02 20.45 19.61
N GLY A 195 -5.88 20.92 19.08
CA GLY A 195 -4.61 20.19 19.13
C GLY A 195 -4.47 19.04 18.13
N ALA A 196 -5.48 18.74 17.35
CA ALA A 196 -5.39 17.73 16.29
C ALA A 196 -4.47 18.19 15.15
N LYS A 197 -3.63 17.26 14.68
CA LYS A 197 -2.72 17.48 13.55
C LYS A 197 -2.81 16.32 12.57
N VAL A 198 -3.00 16.64 11.30
CA VAL A 198 -2.96 15.64 10.23
C VAL A 198 -1.50 15.43 9.86
N ARG A 199 -0.97 14.26 10.16
CA ARG A 199 0.45 13.91 9.97
C ARG A 199 0.74 13.37 8.58
N TYR A 200 -0.25 12.76 7.95
CA TYR A 200 -0.12 12.15 6.64
C TYR A 200 -1.50 11.87 6.03
N GLY A 201 -1.55 11.70 4.73
CA GLY A 201 -2.72 11.24 4.01
C GLY A 201 -2.35 10.72 2.63
N ASP A 202 -3.03 9.69 2.18
CA ASP A 202 -2.79 9.06 0.89
C ASP A 202 -4.12 8.76 0.21
N THR A 203 -4.31 9.21 -0.99
CA THR A 203 -5.46 9.00 -1.88
C THR A 203 -6.83 9.15 -1.21
N ASP A 204 -7.18 8.26 -0.30
CA ASP A 204 -8.48 8.10 0.37
C ASP A 204 -8.41 8.13 1.89
N SER A 205 -7.22 8.34 2.45
CA SER A 205 -6.99 8.29 3.90
C SER A 205 -6.42 9.59 4.47
N VAL A 206 -6.76 9.84 5.73
CA VAL A 206 -6.21 10.94 6.54
C VAL A 206 -5.76 10.36 7.88
N MET A 207 -4.48 10.57 8.21
CA MET A 207 -3.86 10.10 9.46
C MET A 207 -3.78 11.24 10.46
N VAL A 208 -4.56 11.16 11.52
CA VAL A 208 -4.75 12.23 12.50
C VAL A 208 -4.11 11.88 13.84
N GLU A 209 -3.26 12.75 14.35
CA GLU A 209 -2.85 12.75 15.74
C GLU A 209 -3.78 13.69 16.52
N PHE A 210 -4.65 13.11 17.36
CA PHE A 210 -5.46 13.90 18.29
C PHE A 210 -4.69 14.24 19.55
N ASP A 211 -5.05 15.36 20.19
CA ASP A 211 -4.59 15.67 21.53
C ASP A 211 -5.29 14.75 22.54
N VAL A 212 -4.53 13.89 23.17
CA VAL A 212 -5.03 12.91 24.15
C VAL A 212 -4.93 13.37 25.60
N GLY A 213 -4.54 14.63 25.84
CA GLY A 213 -4.51 15.23 27.16
C GLY A 213 -3.62 14.50 28.17
N GLY A 214 -2.45 14.03 27.75
CA GLY A 214 -1.52 13.32 28.61
C GLY A 214 -1.85 11.87 28.92
N ARG A 215 -2.95 11.31 28.35
CA ARG A 215 -3.27 9.88 28.43
C ARG A 215 -2.18 9.06 27.76
N LYS A 216 -1.96 7.83 28.24
CA LYS A 216 -0.95 6.91 27.73
C LYS A 216 -1.51 5.50 27.53
N GLY A 217 -0.85 4.70 26.68
CA GLY A 217 -1.21 3.30 26.46
C GLY A 217 -2.62 3.11 25.94
N GLN A 218 -3.31 2.12 26.45
CA GLN A 218 -4.67 1.76 26.00
C GLN A 218 -5.68 2.90 26.20
N GLU A 219 -5.55 3.66 27.27
CA GLU A 219 -6.43 4.83 27.51
C GLU A 219 -6.34 5.87 26.40
N ALA A 220 -5.11 6.15 25.94
CA ALA A 220 -4.90 7.07 24.81
C ALA A 220 -5.47 6.51 23.51
N ILE A 221 -5.34 5.21 23.26
CA ILE A 221 -5.89 4.52 22.10
C ILE A 221 -7.43 4.60 22.11
N ASP A 222 -8.04 4.26 23.23
CA ASP A 222 -9.51 4.32 23.39
C ASP A 222 -10.06 5.73 23.19
N TYR A 223 -9.38 6.73 23.75
CA TYR A 223 -9.77 8.12 23.60
C TYR A 223 -9.61 8.61 22.15
N SER A 224 -8.53 8.23 21.48
CA SER A 224 -8.31 8.54 20.06
C SER A 224 -9.36 7.86 19.16
N TRP A 225 -9.80 6.68 19.52
CA TRP A 225 -10.90 6.00 18.82
C TRP A 225 -12.21 6.79 18.95
N GLN A 226 -12.56 7.24 20.16
CA GLN A 226 -13.75 8.03 20.37
C GLN A 226 -13.74 9.35 19.59
N LEU A 227 -12.60 10.05 19.60
CA LEU A 227 -12.42 11.27 18.79
C LEU A 227 -12.51 10.97 17.29
N GLY A 228 -11.99 9.84 16.86
CA GLY A 228 -12.08 9.36 15.49
C GLY A 228 -13.52 9.08 15.05
N GLU A 229 -14.33 8.50 15.92
CA GLU A 229 -15.78 8.30 15.69
C GLU A 229 -16.49 9.63 15.48
N GLN A 230 -16.23 10.61 16.34
CA GLN A 230 -16.79 11.95 16.21
C GLN A 230 -16.34 12.64 14.93
N ALA A 231 -15.04 12.58 14.61
CA ALA A 231 -14.48 13.21 13.42
C ALA A 231 -15.03 12.58 12.14
N SER A 232 -15.12 11.26 12.07
CA SER A 232 -15.67 10.56 10.90
C SER A 232 -17.13 10.90 10.66
N GLU A 233 -17.95 10.94 11.70
CA GLU A 233 -19.34 11.31 11.61
C GLU A 233 -19.53 12.76 11.16
N GLN A 234 -18.81 13.70 11.76
CA GLN A 234 -18.89 15.11 11.42
C GLN A 234 -18.37 15.39 10.00
N CYS A 235 -17.24 14.81 9.62
CA CYS A 235 -16.67 15.01 8.28
C CYS A 235 -17.55 14.39 7.18
N SER A 236 -18.17 13.26 7.42
CA SER A 236 -19.08 12.64 6.44
C SER A 236 -20.24 13.56 6.05
N LYS A 237 -20.69 14.40 6.97
CA LYS A 237 -21.74 15.39 6.70
C LYS A 237 -21.33 16.53 5.77
N LEU A 238 -20.02 16.73 5.56
CA LEU A 238 -19.50 17.75 4.65
C LEU A 238 -19.67 17.37 3.18
N PHE A 239 -19.87 16.10 2.89
CA PHE A 239 -19.82 15.55 1.55
C PHE A 239 -21.16 14.94 1.13
N LYS A 240 -21.43 15.01 -0.17
CA LYS A 240 -22.66 14.45 -0.75
C LYS A 240 -22.63 12.92 -0.68
N ALA A 241 -23.76 12.34 -0.26
CA ALA A 241 -23.91 10.87 -0.26
C ALA A 241 -23.71 10.30 -1.69
N PRO A 242 -23.10 9.13 -1.86
CA PRO A 242 -22.74 8.13 -0.86
C PRO A 242 -21.32 8.27 -0.28
N ASN A 243 -20.67 9.42 -0.44
CA ASN A 243 -19.35 9.62 0.19
C ASN A 243 -19.48 9.49 1.71
N ASP A 244 -18.63 8.65 2.29
CA ASP A 244 -18.62 8.35 3.70
C ASP A 244 -17.17 8.22 4.18
N LEU A 245 -16.82 8.97 5.22
CA LEU A 245 -15.53 8.87 5.90
C LEU A 245 -15.69 7.95 7.09
N GLU A 246 -14.94 6.87 7.11
CA GLU A 246 -15.01 5.84 8.13
C GLU A 246 -13.79 5.86 9.03
N LEU A 247 -14.00 5.61 10.32
CA LEU A 247 -12.92 5.26 11.23
C LEU A 247 -12.58 3.79 11.03
N GLU A 248 -11.38 3.49 10.54
CA GLU A 248 -10.97 2.11 10.34
C GLU A 248 -10.12 1.57 11.50
N LYS A 249 -9.12 2.35 11.92
CA LYS A 249 -8.07 1.85 12.82
C LYS A 249 -7.36 2.99 13.54
N VAL A 250 -6.70 2.61 14.63
CA VAL A 250 -5.80 3.47 15.38
C VAL A 250 -4.44 2.79 15.42
N TYR A 251 -3.39 3.55 15.14
CA TYR A 251 -2.01 3.10 15.20
C TYR A 251 -1.31 3.65 16.44
N CYS A 252 -0.63 2.80 17.21
CA CYS A 252 0.18 3.22 18.33
C CYS A 252 1.20 2.12 18.73
N PRO A 253 2.52 2.37 18.63
CA PRO A 253 3.15 3.53 18.01
C PRO A 253 3.02 3.51 16.48
N TYR A 254 3.33 4.65 15.85
CA TYR A 254 3.32 4.84 14.40
C TYR A 254 4.64 5.44 13.96
N PHE A 255 5.37 4.75 13.08
CA PHE A 255 6.62 5.21 12.50
C PHE A 255 6.43 5.53 11.03
N LEU A 256 6.48 6.81 10.70
CA LEU A 256 6.33 7.32 9.35
C LEU A 256 7.69 7.66 8.75
N TYR A 257 8.14 6.87 7.78
CA TYR A 257 9.44 7.03 7.15
C TYR A 257 9.39 7.98 5.95
N SER A 258 8.37 7.87 5.15
CA SER A 258 8.12 8.72 3.99
C SER A 258 6.69 8.47 3.46
N LYS A 259 6.30 9.17 2.41
CA LYS A 259 5.03 8.88 1.70
C LYS A 259 4.98 7.38 1.34
N LYS A 260 3.88 6.72 1.69
CA LYS A 260 3.62 5.28 1.44
C LYS A 260 4.58 4.29 2.15
N ARG A 261 5.36 4.77 3.13
CA ARG A 261 6.30 3.94 3.88
C ARG A 261 6.15 4.18 5.37
N TYR A 262 5.58 3.20 6.08
CA TYR A 262 5.38 3.25 7.54
C TYR A 262 5.33 1.87 8.17
N ALA A 263 5.50 1.84 9.48
CA ALA A 263 5.32 0.66 10.32
C ALA A 263 4.61 1.06 11.62
N ALA A 264 3.65 0.26 12.06
CA ALA A 264 2.86 0.58 13.23
C ALA A 264 2.23 -0.65 13.89
N LYS A 265 1.88 -0.54 15.15
CA LYS A 265 0.91 -1.43 15.80
C LYS A 265 -0.49 -0.95 15.49
N MET A 266 -1.29 -1.82 14.90
CA MET A 266 -2.66 -1.54 14.49
C MET A 266 -3.68 -2.05 15.50
N TYR A 267 -4.59 -1.17 15.89
CA TYR A 267 -5.71 -1.45 16.77
C TYR A 267 -7.03 -1.22 16.01
N GLU A 268 -7.98 -2.08 16.22
CA GLU A 268 -9.32 -2.00 15.64
C GLU A 268 -10.38 -2.18 16.72
N GLY A 269 -11.59 -1.67 16.44
CA GLY A 269 -12.75 -1.97 17.25
C GLY A 269 -13.10 -3.45 17.17
N ALA A 270 -13.24 -4.10 18.33
CA ALA A 270 -13.65 -5.49 18.41
C ALA A 270 -15.09 -5.68 17.95
N SER A 271 -15.38 -6.80 17.30
CA SER A 271 -16.71 -7.22 16.87
C SER A 271 -16.96 -8.65 17.31
N ASP A 272 -18.23 -8.98 17.59
CA ASP A 272 -18.66 -10.34 17.91
C ASP A 272 -18.72 -11.22 16.64
N GLU A 273 -19.17 -12.48 16.81
CA GLU A 273 -19.28 -13.45 15.72
C GLU A 273 -20.26 -13.01 14.62
N ASP A 274 -21.23 -12.18 14.95
CA ASP A 274 -22.22 -11.61 14.01
C ASP A 274 -21.76 -10.28 13.38
N GLY A 275 -20.54 -9.84 13.69
CA GLY A 275 -19.98 -8.58 13.20
C GLY A 275 -20.48 -7.34 13.94
N LYS A 276 -21.21 -7.50 15.06
CA LYS A 276 -21.68 -6.38 15.90
C LYS A 276 -20.54 -5.83 16.76
N PRO A 277 -20.47 -4.50 16.93
CA PRO A 277 -19.48 -3.90 17.81
C PRO A 277 -19.60 -4.41 19.24
N ILE A 278 -18.44 -4.78 19.82
CA ILE A 278 -18.34 -5.09 21.25
C ILE A 278 -18.07 -3.79 22.00
N LEU A 279 -18.90 -3.52 23.01
CA LEU A 279 -18.80 -2.34 23.85
C LEU A 279 -18.24 -2.73 25.23
N LYS A 280 -17.55 -1.79 25.86
CA LYS A 280 -17.15 -1.88 27.28
C LYS A 280 -18.34 -1.59 28.20
N GLU A 281 -18.15 -1.79 29.51
CA GLU A 281 -19.18 -1.51 30.51
C GLU A 281 -19.69 -0.06 30.49
N ASP A 282 -18.82 0.90 30.14
CA ASP A 282 -19.15 2.32 30.01
C ASP A 282 -19.88 2.69 28.69
N GLY A 283 -20.17 1.71 27.83
CA GLY A 283 -20.82 1.90 26.54
C GLY A 283 -19.90 2.34 25.42
N THR A 284 -18.61 2.53 25.65
CA THR A 284 -17.63 2.87 24.61
C THR A 284 -17.12 1.62 23.91
N ARG A 285 -16.57 1.81 22.69
CA ARG A 285 -16.07 0.70 21.87
C ARG A 285 -14.90 0.00 22.53
N LEU A 286 -14.91 -1.33 22.54
CA LEU A 286 -13.73 -2.13 22.87
C LEU A 286 -12.76 -2.08 21.70
N VAL A 287 -11.55 -1.55 21.95
CA VAL A 287 -10.48 -1.42 20.94
C VAL A 287 -9.34 -2.35 21.30
N VAL A 288 -8.95 -3.22 20.36
CA VAL A 288 -7.98 -4.28 20.62
C VAL A 288 -6.85 -4.27 19.62
N PHE A 289 -5.67 -4.72 20.04
CA PHE A 289 -4.53 -4.93 19.16
C PHE A 289 -4.88 -5.99 18.11
N LYS A 290 -4.60 -5.69 16.84
CA LYS A 290 -4.85 -6.58 15.71
C LYS A 290 -3.60 -7.20 15.15
N LYS A 291 -2.66 -6.39 14.73
CA LYS A 291 -1.41 -6.82 14.10
C LYS A 291 -0.42 -5.66 13.98
N ILE A 292 0.81 -6.01 13.61
CA ILE A 292 1.79 -5.05 13.10
C ILE A 292 1.47 -4.80 11.62
N ASP A 293 1.26 -3.55 11.25
CA ASP A 293 1.00 -3.12 9.87
C ASP A 293 2.24 -2.43 9.30
N VAL A 294 2.71 -2.93 8.15
CA VAL A 294 3.92 -2.45 7.49
C VAL A 294 3.61 -2.15 6.03
N LYS A 295 3.95 -0.95 5.58
CA LYS A 295 3.80 -0.52 4.18
C LYS A 295 5.13 -0.04 3.62
N GLY A 296 5.45 -0.51 2.40
CA GLY A 296 6.57 -0.01 1.60
C GLY A 296 7.98 -0.24 2.15
N LEU A 297 8.15 -0.98 3.24
CA LEU A 297 9.45 -1.28 3.83
C LEU A 297 10.04 -2.60 3.30
N GLN A 298 11.36 -2.72 3.35
CA GLN A 298 12.07 -3.90 2.80
C GLN A 298 11.78 -5.21 3.52
N VAL A 299 11.31 -5.17 4.76
CA VAL A 299 10.94 -6.35 5.55
C VAL A 299 9.93 -7.26 4.84
N VAL A 300 9.13 -6.72 3.93
CA VAL A 300 8.12 -7.45 3.15
C VAL A 300 8.57 -7.77 1.71
N ARG A 301 9.76 -7.34 1.28
CA ARG A 301 10.26 -7.55 -0.09
C ARG A 301 10.84 -8.95 -0.25
N ARG A 302 10.48 -9.62 -1.34
CA ARG A 302 10.92 -10.99 -1.65
C ARG A 302 12.33 -11.08 -2.24
N ASP A 303 12.89 -9.98 -2.75
CA ASP A 303 14.23 -9.89 -3.33
C ASP A 303 15.35 -9.72 -2.28
N THR A 304 14.97 -9.48 -1.02
CA THR A 304 15.88 -9.43 0.13
C THR A 304 16.05 -10.83 0.72
N CYS A 305 17.28 -11.22 1.10
CA CYS A 305 17.52 -12.52 1.70
C CYS A 305 16.79 -12.70 3.03
N MET A 306 16.52 -13.97 3.38
CA MET A 306 15.71 -14.31 4.56
C MET A 306 16.35 -13.80 5.86
N TYR A 307 17.68 -13.86 5.98
CA TYR A 307 18.40 -13.37 7.15
C TYR A 307 18.09 -11.90 7.45
N VAL A 308 18.19 -11.05 6.43
CA VAL A 308 17.88 -9.61 6.58
C VAL A 308 16.40 -9.38 6.86
N ARG A 309 15.50 -10.11 6.20
CA ARG A 309 14.06 -10.00 6.48
C ARG A 309 13.71 -10.39 7.91
N LYS A 310 14.29 -11.46 8.44
CA LYS A 310 14.12 -11.87 9.84
C LYS A 310 14.67 -10.81 10.80
N ALA A 311 15.87 -10.29 10.51
CA ALA A 311 16.48 -9.23 11.30
C ALA A 311 15.61 -7.97 11.34
N LEU A 312 15.12 -7.51 10.19
CA LEU A 312 14.24 -6.34 10.11
C LEU A 312 12.90 -6.55 10.83
N LYS A 313 12.33 -7.74 10.72
CA LYS A 313 11.09 -8.09 11.43
C LYS A 313 11.27 -8.05 12.94
N GLN A 314 12.39 -8.59 13.44
CA GLN A 314 12.71 -8.56 14.87
C GLN A 314 13.00 -7.15 15.35
N LEU A 315 13.72 -6.35 14.57
CA LEU A 315 13.97 -4.94 14.87
C LEU A 315 12.66 -4.14 14.94
N LEU A 316 11.74 -4.35 14.00
CA LEU A 316 10.41 -3.74 14.05
C LEU A 316 9.67 -4.08 15.33
N SER A 317 9.66 -5.35 15.72
CA SER A 317 9.06 -5.78 16.99
C SER A 317 9.66 -5.03 18.17
N LEU A 318 10.99 -4.95 18.26
CA LEU A 318 11.69 -4.28 19.35
C LEU A 318 11.39 -2.78 19.41
N VAL A 319 11.34 -2.08 18.28
CA VAL A 319 11.05 -0.64 18.25
C VAL A 319 9.57 -0.32 18.47
N LEU A 320 8.66 -1.22 18.06
CA LEU A 320 7.22 -1.04 18.25
C LEU A 320 6.76 -1.40 19.66
N ASP A 321 7.48 -2.26 20.36
CA ASP A 321 7.14 -2.69 21.73
C ASP A 321 7.69 -1.76 22.82
N SER A 322 8.64 -0.91 22.50
CA SER A 322 9.27 0.02 23.45
C SER A 322 9.71 1.30 22.75
N ASN A 323 9.62 2.42 23.43
CA ASN A 323 10.20 3.70 23.00
C ASN A 323 11.69 3.83 23.33
N ASP A 324 12.34 2.79 23.83
CA ASP A 324 13.78 2.72 24.07
C ASP A 324 14.48 2.10 22.83
N PRO A 325 15.37 2.84 22.14
CA PRO A 325 16.06 2.33 20.96
C PRO A 325 17.20 1.35 21.26
N ARG A 326 17.68 1.29 22.51
CA ARG A 326 18.87 0.50 22.90
C ARG A 326 18.76 -0.99 22.57
N PRO A 327 17.66 -1.70 22.88
CA PRO A 327 17.54 -3.12 22.53
C PRO A 327 17.61 -3.36 21.02
N ALA A 328 17.02 -2.49 20.22
CA ALA A 328 17.07 -2.59 18.75
C ALA A 328 18.47 -2.35 18.21
N ILE A 329 19.18 -1.35 18.72
CA ILE A 329 20.57 -1.06 18.35
C ILE A 329 21.47 -2.24 18.65
N GLU A 330 21.37 -2.83 19.84
CA GLU A 330 22.19 -4.00 20.21
C GLU A 330 21.86 -5.24 19.37
N TYR A 331 20.60 -5.46 19.09
CA TYR A 331 20.19 -6.55 18.19
C TYR A 331 20.74 -6.35 16.76
N ALA A 332 20.71 -5.12 16.24
CA ALA A 332 21.27 -4.79 14.93
C ALA A 332 22.80 -5.07 14.88
N ARG A 333 23.52 -4.68 15.93
CA ARG A 333 24.94 -4.97 16.07
C ARG A 333 25.22 -6.47 16.12
N GLN A 334 24.42 -7.22 16.86
CA GLN A 334 24.53 -8.67 16.93
C GLN A 334 24.32 -9.34 15.56
N CYS A 335 23.32 -8.90 14.80
CA CYS A 335 23.11 -9.36 13.42
C CYS A 335 24.34 -9.07 12.52
N GLY A 336 24.91 -7.89 12.64
CA GLY A 336 26.12 -7.51 11.91
C GLY A 336 27.32 -8.39 12.27
N ARG A 337 27.56 -8.64 13.54
CA ARG A 337 28.64 -9.50 14.05
C ARG A 337 28.50 -10.95 13.57
N GLN A 338 27.30 -11.52 13.67
CA GLN A 338 27.03 -12.89 13.21
C GLN A 338 27.30 -13.02 11.71
N LEU A 339 26.88 -12.04 10.93
CA LEU A 339 27.09 -12.03 9.48
C LEU A 339 28.58 -11.94 9.12
N LEU A 340 29.31 -11.01 9.73
CA LEU A 340 30.76 -10.81 9.48
C LEU A 340 31.62 -11.99 9.93
N THR A 341 31.19 -12.73 10.96
CA THR A 341 31.88 -13.93 11.46
C THR A 341 31.45 -15.22 10.76
N GLY A 342 30.55 -15.15 9.78
CA GLY A 342 30.06 -16.28 9.03
C GLY A 342 29.16 -17.24 9.83
N LYS A 343 28.67 -16.83 11.00
CA LYS A 343 27.77 -17.61 11.86
C LYS A 343 26.31 -17.49 11.41
N VAL A 344 26.07 -17.75 10.13
CA VAL A 344 24.76 -17.65 9.48
C VAL A 344 24.55 -18.85 8.58
N ASP A 345 23.35 -19.42 8.59
CA ASP A 345 22.97 -20.46 7.65
C ASP A 345 22.92 -19.90 6.23
N LEU A 346 23.61 -20.56 5.29
CA LEU A 346 23.68 -20.14 3.90
C LEU A 346 22.31 -20.12 3.21
N THR A 347 21.38 -20.96 3.64
CA THR A 347 20.01 -20.94 3.13
C THR A 347 19.31 -19.61 3.42
N GLU A 348 19.62 -18.97 4.54
CA GLU A 348 19.10 -17.66 4.91
C GLU A 348 19.71 -16.49 4.12
N LEU A 349 20.87 -16.68 3.52
CA LEU A 349 21.54 -15.70 2.64
C LEU A 349 21.14 -15.84 1.17
N THR A 350 20.48 -16.92 0.81
CA THR A 350 20.05 -17.18 -0.56
C THR A 350 18.97 -16.18 -0.99
N MET A 351 19.26 -15.48 -2.08
CA MET A 351 18.33 -14.59 -2.75
C MET A 351 17.70 -15.29 -3.95
N SER A 352 16.54 -14.87 -4.41
CA SER A 352 15.95 -15.42 -5.62
C SER A 352 15.22 -14.35 -6.43
N LYS A 353 15.37 -14.44 -7.75
CA LYS A 353 14.65 -13.59 -8.70
C LYS A 353 13.98 -14.43 -9.77
N GLN A 354 12.82 -13.98 -10.24
CA GLN A 354 12.14 -14.62 -11.36
C GLN A 354 12.86 -14.33 -12.66
N LEU A 355 13.07 -15.36 -13.47
CA LEU A 355 13.72 -15.27 -14.78
C LEU A 355 12.73 -14.74 -15.81
N GLY A 356 13.04 -13.60 -16.43
CA GLY A 356 12.31 -13.02 -17.54
C GLY A 356 12.86 -13.44 -18.90
N ALA A 357 12.20 -13.00 -19.97
CA ALA A 357 12.60 -13.32 -21.33
C ALA A 357 13.80 -12.50 -21.81
N ASP A 358 13.80 -11.19 -21.56
CA ASP A 358 14.81 -10.25 -22.05
C ASP A 358 15.31 -9.32 -20.96
N TYR A 359 16.63 -9.09 -20.97
CA TYR A 359 17.30 -8.18 -20.04
C TYR A 359 18.20 -7.21 -20.80
N LYS A 360 18.07 -5.92 -20.51
CA LYS A 360 18.93 -4.87 -21.07
C LYS A 360 20.30 -4.82 -20.42
N THR A 361 20.42 -5.34 -19.19
CA THR A 361 21.67 -5.33 -18.42
C THR A 361 21.91 -6.71 -17.81
N ARG A 362 23.17 -7.04 -17.53
CA ARG A 362 23.53 -8.28 -16.83
C ARG A 362 22.86 -8.34 -15.46
N GLN A 363 22.29 -9.49 -15.14
CA GLN A 363 21.62 -9.75 -13.87
C GLN A 363 22.22 -10.97 -13.17
N PRO A 364 22.35 -10.95 -11.82
CA PRO A 364 22.97 -12.06 -11.09
C PRO A 364 22.30 -13.42 -11.34
N HIS A 365 20.98 -13.47 -11.33
CA HIS A 365 20.21 -14.72 -11.51
C HIS A 365 20.32 -15.27 -12.96
N VAL A 366 20.49 -14.40 -13.94
CA VAL A 366 20.73 -14.81 -15.35
C VAL A 366 22.10 -15.46 -15.49
N GLU A 367 23.13 -14.88 -14.87
CA GLU A 367 24.47 -15.44 -14.84
C GLU A 367 24.51 -16.83 -14.17
N VAL A 368 23.72 -17.01 -13.11
CA VAL A 368 23.59 -18.31 -12.43
C VAL A 368 22.93 -19.33 -13.34
N ARG A 369 21.86 -18.98 -14.04
CA ARG A 369 21.27 -19.85 -15.07
C ARG A 369 22.30 -20.28 -16.11
N ASP A 370 23.10 -19.37 -16.62
CA ASP A 370 24.10 -19.64 -17.64
C ASP A 370 25.23 -20.52 -17.11
N LYS A 371 25.64 -20.35 -15.86
CA LYS A 371 26.59 -21.23 -15.18
C LYS A 371 26.04 -22.66 -15.02
N ILE A 372 24.78 -22.80 -14.61
CA ILE A 372 24.13 -24.10 -14.51
C ILE A 372 24.06 -24.78 -15.89
N ARG A 373 23.67 -24.03 -16.94
CA ARG A 373 23.63 -24.54 -18.32
C ARG A 373 24.98 -25.05 -18.78
N LYS A 374 26.10 -24.35 -18.47
CA LYS A 374 27.44 -24.78 -18.84
C LYS A 374 27.87 -26.07 -18.13
N ARG A 375 27.44 -26.25 -16.88
CA ARG A 375 27.84 -27.41 -16.06
C ARG A 375 27.00 -28.65 -16.35
N ALA A 376 25.68 -28.44 -16.53
CA ALA A 376 24.71 -29.49 -16.74
C ALA A 376 23.64 -29.01 -17.75
N PRO A 377 23.92 -29.07 -19.06
CA PRO A 377 22.96 -28.64 -20.07
C PRO A 377 21.61 -29.35 -19.92
N GLY A 378 20.53 -28.58 -19.94
CA GLY A 378 19.16 -29.08 -19.79
C GLY A 378 18.62 -29.03 -18.34
N SER A 379 19.47 -28.77 -17.36
CA SER A 379 19.03 -28.61 -15.96
C SER A 379 18.84 -27.13 -15.52
N GLU A 380 19.12 -26.19 -16.45
CA GLU A 380 18.96 -24.78 -16.17
C GLU A 380 17.49 -24.34 -15.97
N PRO A 381 17.24 -23.35 -15.10
CA PRO A 381 15.91 -22.77 -14.94
C PRO A 381 15.38 -22.16 -16.23
N GLN A 382 14.07 -22.28 -16.44
CA GLN A 382 13.37 -21.75 -17.61
C GLN A 382 12.76 -20.36 -17.29
N ASN A 383 12.37 -19.63 -18.35
CA ASN A 383 11.67 -18.36 -18.20
C ASN A 383 10.41 -18.55 -17.34
N GLY A 384 10.22 -17.68 -16.37
CA GLY A 384 9.15 -17.76 -15.38
C GLY A 384 9.55 -18.44 -14.07
N ASP A 385 10.62 -19.24 -14.06
CA ASP A 385 11.15 -19.87 -12.85
C ASP A 385 11.88 -18.85 -11.97
N ARG A 386 11.86 -19.10 -10.68
CA ARG A 386 12.71 -18.35 -9.75
C ARG A 386 14.09 -19.00 -9.64
N VAL A 387 15.12 -18.19 -9.80
CA VAL A 387 16.51 -18.64 -9.73
C VAL A 387 17.11 -18.22 -8.39
N PRO A 388 17.43 -19.16 -7.49
CA PRO A 388 18.13 -18.88 -6.25
C PRO A 388 19.63 -18.65 -6.53
N PHE A 389 20.25 -17.76 -5.75
CA PHE A 389 21.69 -17.49 -5.84
C PHE A 389 22.27 -16.99 -4.54
N LEU A 390 23.57 -17.23 -4.37
CA LEU A 390 24.43 -16.67 -3.33
C LEU A 390 25.49 -15.78 -3.96
N ILE A 391 25.97 -14.80 -3.22
CA ILE A 391 27.13 -13.99 -3.64
C ILE A 391 28.39 -14.56 -2.99
N THR A 392 29.36 -14.95 -3.80
CA THR A 392 30.60 -15.57 -3.38
C THR A 392 31.76 -14.55 -3.37
N LYS A 393 32.82 -14.88 -2.63
CA LYS A 393 34.07 -14.13 -2.68
C LYS A 393 34.70 -14.25 -4.08
N GLY A 394 35.27 -13.17 -4.57
CA GLY A 394 35.97 -13.18 -5.88
C GLY A 394 36.15 -11.77 -6.41
N HIS A 395 36.77 -11.71 -7.60
CA HIS A 395 36.97 -10.48 -8.32
C HIS A 395 35.90 -10.29 -9.40
N GLY A 396 35.67 -9.06 -9.80
CA GLY A 396 34.72 -8.72 -10.86
C GLY A 396 33.46 -8.08 -10.38
N LEU A 397 32.48 -8.02 -11.26
CA LEU A 397 31.17 -7.46 -10.98
C LEU A 397 30.30 -8.39 -10.08
N LEU A 398 29.28 -7.85 -9.46
CA LEU A 398 28.36 -8.62 -8.63
C LEU A 398 27.80 -9.84 -9.38
N CYS A 399 27.46 -9.69 -10.65
CA CYS A 399 26.96 -10.78 -11.50
C CYS A 399 27.96 -11.95 -11.62
N ASP A 400 29.25 -11.64 -11.68
CA ASP A 400 30.30 -12.66 -11.80
C ASP A 400 30.44 -13.50 -10.52
N LYS A 401 30.11 -12.91 -9.37
CA LYS A 401 30.17 -13.52 -8.04
C LYS A 401 28.92 -14.27 -7.65
N ALA A 402 27.84 -14.14 -8.41
CA ALA A 402 26.60 -14.88 -8.17
C ALA A 402 26.77 -16.36 -8.53
N GLU A 403 26.32 -17.25 -7.65
CA GLU A 403 26.50 -18.70 -7.79
C GLU A 403 25.27 -19.48 -7.35
N ASP A 404 25.07 -20.67 -7.94
CA ASP A 404 24.05 -21.61 -7.54
C ASP A 404 24.30 -22.10 -6.10
N PRO A 405 23.30 -22.03 -5.20
CA PRO A 405 23.45 -22.47 -3.82
C PRO A 405 23.91 -23.94 -3.67
N ALA A 406 23.40 -24.83 -4.52
CA ALA A 406 23.83 -26.24 -4.51
C ALA A 406 25.32 -26.39 -4.86
N TYR A 407 25.78 -25.66 -5.87
CA TYR A 407 27.19 -25.66 -6.26
C TYR A 407 28.08 -25.08 -5.15
N VAL A 408 27.65 -24.03 -4.48
CA VAL A 408 28.38 -23.43 -3.34
C VAL A 408 28.55 -24.45 -2.21
N GLN A 409 27.49 -25.17 -1.90
CA GLN A 409 27.51 -26.17 -0.83
C GLN A 409 28.40 -27.39 -1.19
N GLU A 410 28.25 -27.93 -2.39
CA GLU A 410 29.01 -29.10 -2.86
C GLU A 410 30.50 -28.82 -2.98
N ASN A 411 30.89 -27.64 -3.49
CA ASN A 411 32.26 -27.26 -3.74
C ASN A 411 32.89 -26.38 -2.65
N LYS A 412 32.14 -26.14 -1.55
CA LYS A 412 32.61 -25.30 -0.43
C LYS A 412 33.10 -23.93 -0.87
N VAL A 413 32.40 -23.29 -1.80
CA VAL A 413 32.78 -21.99 -2.33
C VAL A 413 32.62 -20.93 -1.23
N PRO A 414 33.61 -20.07 -0.97
CA PRO A 414 33.50 -19.05 0.06
C PRO A 414 32.44 -18.01 -0.27
N VAL A 415 31.54 -17.75 0.67
CA VAL A 415 30.49 -16.73 0.57
C VAL A 415 31.05 -15.37 0.98
N ASP A 416 30.68 -14.33 0.26
CA ASP A 416 31.06 -12.94 0.57
C ASP A 416 30.18 -12.34 1.66
N PHE A 417 30.46 -12.68 2.92
CA PHE A 417 29.69 -12.16 4.07
C PHE A 417 29.80 -10.65 4.21
N LEU A 418 30.92 -10.04 3.80
CA LEU A 418 31.08 -8.60 3.82
C LEU A 418 30.10 -7.91 2.87
N TYR A 419 29.87 -8.47 1.68
CA TYR A 419 28.86 -8.00 0.75
C TYR A 419 27.46 -7.97 1.40
N TYR A 420 27.05 -9.06 2.06
CA TYR A 420 25.76 -9.13 2.73
C TYR A 420 25.64 -8.12 3.86
N PHE A 421 26.72 -7.92 4.61
CA PHE A 421 26.75 -6.90 5.66
C PHE A 421 26.62 -5.48 5.08
N GLU A 422 27.43 -5.10 4.12
CA GLU A 422 27.48 -3.75 3.57
C GLU A 422 26.30 -3.42 2.66
N HIS A 423 25.89 -4.35 1.81
CA HIS A 423 24.90 -4.10 0.75
C HIS A 423 23.51 -4.65 1.03
N GLN A 424 23.35 -5.57 1.98
CA GLN A 424 22.06 -6.16 2.30
C GLN A 424 21.53 -5.76 3.68
N LEU A 425 22.37 -5.70 4.71
CA LEU A 425 21.96 -5.45 6.08
C LEU A 425 22.02 -3.97 6.48
N GLN A 426 23.12 -3.28 6.20
CA GLN A 426 23.38 -1.94 6.75
C GLN A 426 22.31 -0.93 6.41
N LYS A 427 22.05 -0.71 5.14
CA LYS A 427 21.11 0.31 4.70
C LYS A 427 19.67 0.05 5.18
N PRO A 428 19.07 -1.14 5.04
CA PRO A 428 17.74 -1.40 5.57
C PRO A 428 17.62 -1.22 7.08
N VAL A 429 18.63 -1.64 7.83
CA VAL A 429 18.65 -1.47 9.30
C VAL A 429 18.72 0.01 9.67
N CYS A 430 19.61 0.76 9.04
CA CYS A 430 19.74 2.19 9.29
C CYS A 430 18.47 2.95 8.91
N ASP A 431 17.89 2.65 7.75
CA ASP A 431 16.63 3.26 7.32
C ASP A 431 15.48 2.99 8.32
N LEU A 432 15.43 1.77 8.86
CA LEU A 432 14.41 1.37 9.83
C LEU A 432 14.56 2.10 11.18
N LEU A 433 15.79 2.29 11.65
CA LEU A 433 16.09 2.88 12.97
C LEU A 433 16.27 4.40 12.95
N GLU A 434 16.36 5.02 11.79
CA GLU A 434 16.58 6.46 11.65
C GLU A 434 15.57 7.33 12.43
N PRO A 435 14.26 7.05 12.46
CA PRO A 435 13.31 7.84 13.24
C PRO A 435 13.55 7.84 14.73
N LEU A 436 14.28 6.84 15.26
CA LEU A 436 14.60 6.67 16.67
C LEU A 436 15.99 7.16 17.04
N VAL A 437 16.96 6.99 16.13
CA VAL A 437 18.39 7.24 16.40
C VAL A 437 18.84 8.60 15.85
N GLY A 438 18.18 9.07 14.76
CA GLY A 438 18.51 10.33 14.11
C GLY A 438 19.51 10.22 12.97
N GLN A 439 20.06 11.35 12.53
CA GLN A 439 20.87 11.44 11.30
C GLN A 439 22.18 10.63 11.29
N ARG A 440 22.70 10.26 12.47
CA ARG A 440 23.95 9.49 12.61
C ARG A 440 23.69 8.01 12.92
N THR A 441 22.65 7.45 12.37
CA THR A 441 22.23 6.06 12.63
C THR A 441 23.31 5.07 12.29
N PHE A 442 23.95 5.20 11.12
CA PHE A 442 25.00 4.30 10.67
C PHE A 442 26.21 4.32 11.63
N GLU A 443 26.70 5.50 11.98
CA GLU A 443 27.82 5.68 12.91
C GLU A 443 27.49 5.14 14.31
N THR A 444 26.30 5.39 14.78
CA THR A 444 25.84 4.93 16.09
C THR A 444 25.78 3.41 16.18
N ILE A 445 25.29 2.73 15.14
CA ILE A 445 25.08 1.29 15.17
C ILE A 445 26.36 0.53 14.77
N PHE A 446 26.95 0.86 13.61
CA PHE A 446 27.97 0.05 12.98
C PHE A 446 29.41 0.62 13.01
N ARG A 447 29.57 1.86 13.44
CA ARG A 447 30.90 2.49 13.66
C ARG A 447 31.19 2.83 15.11
N SER A 448 30.35 2.39 16.05
CA SER A 448 30.62 2.57 17.46
C SER A 448 31.81 1.73 17.91
N VAL A 449 32.48 2.19 18.95
CA VAL A 449 33.58 1.45 19.59
C VAL A 449 33.11 0.06 20.02
N ASP A 450 31.91 -0.04 20.57
CA ASP A 450 31.33 -1.32 21.00
C ASP A 450 31.16 -2.34 19.87
N PHE A 451 30.86 -1.88 18.65
CA PHE A 451 30.77 -2.74 17.48
C PHE A 451 32.16 -3.17 16.97
N LEU A 452 33.14 -2.25 16.95
CA LEU A 452 34.45 -2.43 16.37
C LEU A 452 35.46 -3.15 17.27
N THR A 453 35.21 -3.22 18.60
CA THR A 453 36.14 -3.82 19.57
C THR A 453 36.21 -5.35 19.55
N THR A 454 35.31 -6.03 18.86
CA THR A 454 35.41 -7.48 18.66
C THR A 454 36.56 -7.76 17.67
N ARG A 455 37.67 -8.34 18.13
CA ARG A 455 38.91 -8.56 17.37
C ARG A 455 38.73 -9.18 15.98
N SER A 456 37.72 -10.05 15.79
CA SER A 456 37.38 -10.64 14.50
C SER A 456 36.78 -9.66 13.49
N ILE A 457 36.16 -8.59 13.94
CA ILE A 457 35.50 -7.59 13.11
C ILE A 457 36.49 -6.51 12.65
N ALA A 458 37.41 -6.10 13.54
CA ALA A 458 38.44 -5.12 13.21
C ALA A 458 39.37 -5.55 12.05
N SER A 459 39.52 -6.86 11.81
CA SER A 459 40.31 -7.38 10.69
C SER A 459 39.63 -7.18 9.34
N TYR A 460 38.29 -7.09 9.29
CA TYR A 460 37.54 -6.85 8.04
C TYR A 460 37.64 -5.41 7.54
N PHE A 461 37.85 -4.46 8.47
CA PHE A 461 37.96 -3.04 8.13
C PHE A 461 39.39 -2.55 7.93
N LYS A 462 40.40 -3.39 8.22
CA LYS A 462 41.83 -3.04 8.04
C LYS A 462 42.39 -3.35 6.64
N GLY A 463 41.58 -3.93 5.78
CA GLY A 463 41.97 -4.31 4.41
C GLY A 463 41.20 -3.58 3.31
N ALA A 464 40.58 -2.45 3.58
CA ALA A 464 39.93 -1.59 2.58
C ALA A 464 40.69 -0.28 2.41
#